data_ef051034e43402d6b5eb4fc1915ce1fc
#
_entry.id   ef051034e43402d6b5eb4fc1915ce1fc
#
_cell.length_a   1.000
_cell.length_b   1.000
_cell.length_c   1.000
_cell.angle_alpha   90.00
_cell.angle_beta   90.00
_cell.angle_gamma   90.00
#
_symmetry.space_group_name_H-M   'P 1'
#
loop_
_entity.id
_entity.type
_entity.pdbx_description
1 polymer ?
#
loop_
_entity_poly.entity_id
_entity_poly.type
_entity_poly.pdbx_seq_one_letter_code
_entity_poly.pdbx_strand_id
1 'polypeptide(L)'
;MSVTTTAYAFTNATLLDGTKDMAPAPGSTVIVERGAITAVGPADAIPVPAEARVIDVQGDYLMPGLINMHVHFCGSGKPVSAGDAGSLMRKLDNPLGRAIVRRILKNRARTQLASGVTTVRGAGDPLMCDLAIRDDINAGRYIGPRIVAPGTGITVPGGHGAGLFARIATTPQDAADQVLDLVERGADVIKLFITGGVFDATEAGEPGVLRMSLDVARSACKAAHRHGLPVMAHVESTEGVRVALEAGVDTIEHGAPLDDELSALFKRNGA
;
A
#
# COMPACT_ATOMS: atom_id res chain seq x y z
N MET A 1 9.68 25.77 20.25
CA MET A 1 10.34 24.72 21.04
C MET A 1 11.39 24.10 20.13
N SER A 2 12.68 24.19 20.53
CA SER A 2 13.78 23.55 19.80
C SER A 2 13.57 22.04 19.83
N VAL A 3 13.34 21.42 18.68
CA VAL A 3 13.39 19.96 18.54
C VAL A 3 14.84 19.59 18.79
N THR A 4 15.15 19.15 20.01
CA THR A 4 16.43 18.50 20.31
C THR A 4 16.50 17.28 19.40
N THR A 5 17.34 17.35 18.40
CA THR A 5 17.55 16.30 17.42
C THR A 5 18.29 15.17 18.13
N THR A 6 17.53 14.20 18.62
CA THR A 6 18.11 13.05 19.31
C THR A 6 18.77 12.16 18.27
N ALA A 7 20.09 12.02 18.38
CA ALA A 7 20.83 10.97 17.67
C ALA A 7 20.57 9.63 18.36
N TYR A 8 20.47 8.55 17.60
CA TYR A 8 20.42 7.17 18.09
C TYR A 8 21.64 6.40 17.58
N ALA A 9 22.24 5.62 18.43
CA ALA A 9 23.30 4.69 18.05
C ALA A 9 22.85 3.25 18.40
N PHE A 10 22.60 2.45 17.39
CA PHE A 10 22.37 1.01 17.56
C PHE A 10 23.71 0.32 17.50
N THR A 11 24.15 -0.28 18.61
CA THR A 11 25.47 -0.91 18.76
C THR A 11 25.35 -2.42 18.95
N ASN A 12 26.44 -3.13 18.70
CA ASN A 12 26.52 -4.58 18.88
C ASN A 12 25.43 -5.35 18.12
N ALA A 13 25.16 -4.92 16.89
CA ALA A 13 24.14 -5.53 16.04
C ALA A 13 24.74 -6.54 15.07
N THR A 14 23.98 -7.58 14.73
CA THR A 14 24.20 -8.36 13.51
C THR A 14 23.40 -7.69 12.38
N LEU A 15 24.07 -6.89 11.55
CA LEU A 15 23.41 -6.10 10.50
C LEU A 15 23.05 -6.98 9.32
N LEU A 16 21.81 -6.80 8.83
CA LEU A 16 21.32 -7.22 7.52
C LEU A 16 21.00 -5.96 6.72
N ASP A 17 21.78 -5.64 5.70
CA ASP A 17 21.70 -4.33 5.01
C ASP A 17 20.57 -4.22 3.96
N GLY A 18 19.91 -5.34 3.64
CA GLY A 18 18.82 -5.39 2.66
C GLY A 18 19.28 -5.36 1.20
N THR A 19 20.59 -5.48 0.93
CA THR A 19 21.10 -5.55 -0.45
C THR A 19 20.89 -6.93 -1.07
N LYS A 20 21.09 -7.04 -2.38
CA LYS A 20 20.96 -8.32 -3.11
C LYS A 20 21.92 -9.40 -2.60
N ASP A 21 23.13 -8.98 -2.22
CA ASP A 21 24.20 -9.90 -1.78
C ASP A 21 24.36 -9.86 -0.24
N MET A 22 23.27 -9.53 0.46
CA MET A 22 23.22 -9.39 1.90
C MET A 22 23.81 -10.59 2.65
N ALA A 23 24.83 -10.32 3.45
CA ALA A 23 25.40 -11.27 4.40
C ALA A 23 25.33 -10.69 5.81
N PRO A 24 25.06 -11.51 6.86
CA PRO A 24 25.06 -11.04 8.23
C PRO A 24 26.43 -10.44 8.61
N ALA A 25 26.44 -9.19 9.09
CA ALA A 25 27.65 -8.49 9.55
C ALA A 25 27.57 -8.27 11.08
N PRO A 26 28.16 -9.19 11.90
CA PRO A 26 28.14 -9.07 13.34
C PRO A 26 29.03 -7.92 13.84
N GLY A 27 28.75 -7.40 15.04
CA GLY A 27 29.51 -6.31 15.66
C GLY A 27 29.37 -4.96 14.95
N SER A 28 28.25 -4.78 14.25
CA SER A 28 27.94 -3.53 13.52
C SER A 28 27.37 -2.45 14.42
N THR A 29 27.65 -1.19 14.05
CA THR A 29 27.02 0.00 14.61
C THR A 29 26.29 0.79 13.52
N VAL A 30 25.10 1.28 13.84
CA VAL A 30 24.28 2.14 12.97
C VAL A 30 23.93 3.41 13.72
N ILE A 31 24.28 4.58 13.11
CA ILE A 31 23.94 5.90 13.65
C ILE A 31 22.76 6.47 12.87
N VAL A 32 21.76 6.96 13.59
CA VAL A 32 20.59 7.63 13.03
C VAL A 32 20.49 9.03 13.61
N GLU A 33 20.51 10.05 12.75
CA GLU A 33 20.35 11.45 13.12
C GLU A 33 19.26 12.09 12.26
N ARG A 34 18.38 12.86 12.88
CA ARG A 34 17.30 13.58 12.18
C ARG A 34 16.43 12.67 11.30
N GLY A 35 16.25 11.41 11.73
CA GLY A 35 15.44 10.43 10.98
C GLY A 35 16.11 9.81 9.75
N ALA A 36 17.44 10.03 9.59
CA ALA A 36 18.24 9.42 8.53
C ALA A 36 19.39 8.61 9.12
N ILE A 37 19.76 7.52 8.46
CA ILE A 37 20.97 6.76 8.76
C ILE A 37 22.17 7.59 8.27
N THR A 38 23.08 7.98 9.17
CA THR A 38 24.25 8.82 8.87
C THR A 38 25.55 8.03 8.85
N ALA A 39 25.62 6.90 9.56
CA ALA A 39 26.79 6.01 9.52
C ALA A 39 26.36 4.54 9.75
N VAL A 40 27.06 3.63 9.07
CA VAL A 40 26.89 2.17 9.21
C VAL A 40 28.26 1.50 9.03
N GLY A 41 28.60 0.58 9.89
CA GLY A 41 29.84 -0.19 9.75
C GLY A 41 30.26 -0.93 11.02
N PRO A 42 31.46 -1.53 11.03
CA PRO A 42 32.03 -2.16 12.20
C PRO A 42 32.15 -1.18 13.38
N ALA A 43 31.96 -1.69 14.60
CA ALA A 43 31.92 -0.86 15.81
C ALA A 43 33.22 -0.06 16.06
N ASP A 44 34.36 -0.59 15.65
CA ASP A 44 35.67 0.08 15.77
C ASP A 44 35.88 1.19 14.74
N ALA A 45 35.12 1.18 13.65
CA ALA A 45 35.19 2.19 12.58
C ALA A 45 34.15 3.32 12.70
N ILE A 46 33.10 3.11 13.51
CA ILE A 46 31.98 4.07 13.63
C ILE A 46 31.99 4.73 15.00
N PRO A 47 32.43 5.98 15.13
CA PRO A 47 32.39 6.72 16.38
C PRO A 47 30.93 7.00 16.79
N VAL A 48 30.58 6.69 18.03
CA VAL A 48 29.26 7.01 18.60
C VAL A 48 29.27 8.45 19.11
N PRO A 49 28.36 9.32 18.62
CA PRO A 49 28.26 10.70 19.13
C PRO A 49 27.94 10.71 20.63
N ALA A 50 28.60 11.57 21.40
CA ALA A 50 28.49 11.62 22.86
C ALA A 50 27.03 11.88 23.33
N GLU A 51 26.26 12.63 22.53
CA GLU A 51 24.86 12.97 22.79
C GLU A 51 23.86 11.92 22.28
N ALA A 52 24.34 10.86 21.60
CA ALA A 52 23.46 9.86 21.04
C ALA A 52 22.84 8.97 22.14
N ARG A 53 21.57 8.69 21.98
CA ARG A 53 20.93 7.61 22.77
C ARG A 53 21.43 6.26 22.26
N VAL A 54 22.25 5.61 23.06
CA VAL A 54 22.80 4.27 22.71
C VAL A 54 21.74 3.20 23.00
N ILE A 55 21.54 2.32 22.04
CA ILE A 55 20.71 1.11 22.10
C ILE A 55 21.63 -0.07 21.80
N ASP A 56 22.01 -0.83 22.82
CA ASP A 56 22.74 -2.07 22.65
C ASP A 56 21.77 -3.14 22.15
N VAL A 57 22.02 -3.64 20.94
CA VAL A 57 21.19 -4.67 20.28
C VAL A 57 21.56 -6.09 20.75
N GLN A 58 22.65 -6.23 21.54
CA GLN A 58 23.07 -7.49 22.21
C GLN A 58 23.34 -8.66 21.25
N GLY A 59 23.78 -8.35 20.03
CA GLY A 59 24.05 -9.36 19.00
C GLY A 59 22.83 -9.74 18.15
N ASP A 60 21.64 -9.27 18.50
CA ASP A 60 20.44 -9.50 17.70
C ASP A 60 20.54 -8.84 16.31
N TYR A 61 19.63 -9.24 15.43
CA TYR A 61 19.60 -8.74 14.06
C TYR A 61 19.01 -7.34 13.97
N LEU A 62 19.70 -6.46 13.24
CA LEU A 62 19.21 -5.13 12.83
C LEU A 62 19.07 -5.11 11.31
N MET A 63 17.90 -4.75 10.81
CA MET A 63 17.60 -4.74 9.38
C MET A 63 16.73 -3.54 9.00
N PRO A 64 16.67 -3.15 7.71
CA PRO A 64 15.67 -2.20 7.24
C PRO A 64 14.25 -2.70 7.56
N GLY A 65 13.36 -1.76 7.89
CA GLY A 65 11.96 -2.11 8.14
C GLY A 65 11.32 -2.75 6.91
N LEU A 66 10.47 -3.74 7.14
CA LEU A 66 9.76 -4.44 6.07
C LEU A 66 8.79 -3.52 5.35
N ILE A 67 8.59 -3.78 4.06
CA ILE A 67 7.63 -3.08 3.21
C ILE A 67 6.54 -4.07 2.80
N ASN A 68 5.26 -3.73 3.10
CA ASN A 68 4.12 -4.50 2.63
C ASN A 68 3.45 -3.76 1.47
N MET A 69 3.54 -4.32 0.27
CA MET A 69 3.09 -3.68 -0.96
C MET A 69 1.59 -3.82 -1.24
N HIS A 70 0.85 -4.59 -0.43
CA HIS A 70 -0.59 -4.79 -0.62
C HIS A 70 -1.32 -4.96 0.72
N VAL A 71 -2.00 -3.90 1.18
CA VAL A 71 -2.73 -3.90 2.44
C VAL A 71 -4.12 -3.30 2.27
N HIS A 72 -5.14 -4.04 2.74
CA HIS A 72 -6.44 -3.49 3.08
C HIS A 72 -6.55 -3.41 4.61
N PHE A 73 -6.49 -2.21 5.18
CA PHE A 73 -6.63 -2.06 6.64
C PHE A 73 -8.03 -2.50 7.13
N CYS A 74 -9.03 -2.52 6.25
CA CYS A 74 -10.35 -3.07 6.57
C CYS A 74 -10.36 -4.60 6.68
N GLY A 75 -9.40 -5.31 6.10
CA GLY A 75 -9.27 -6.77 6.17
C GLY A 75 -9.09 -7.26 7.61
N SER A 76 -9.91 -8.23 8.04
CA SER A 76 -9.82 -8.84 9.37
C SER A 76 -9.05 -10.15 9.40
N GLY A 77 -8.65 -10.68 8.24
CA GLY A 77 -8.12 -12.03 8.08
C GLY A 77 -9.17 -13.14 8.28
N LYS A 78 -10.45 -12.76 8.45
CA LYS A 78 -11.57 -13.71 8.59
C LYS A 78 -12.49 -13.60 7.39
N PRO A 79 -13.11 -14.69 6.94
CA PRO A 79 -14.13 -14.63 5.91
C PRO A 79 -15.27 -13.69 6.33
N VAL A 80 -15.73 -12.84 5.42
CA VAL A 80 -16.88 -11.95 5.59
C VAL A 80 -17.73 -11.99 4.33
N SER A 81 -19.04 -11.79 4.50
CA SER A 81 -19.96 -11.64 3.37
C SER A 81 -19.82 -10.22 2.80
N ALA A 82 -19.49 -10.11 1.52
CA ALA A 82 -19.31 -8.82 0.85
C ALA A 82 -20.59 -7.97 0.85
N GLY A 83 -21.76 -8.59 0.67
CA GLY A 83 -23.05 -7.90 0.62
C GLY A 83 -23.41 -7.17 1.90
N ASP A 84 -23.15 -7.79 3.05
CA ASP A 84 -23.43 -7.20 4.36
C ASP A 84 -22.45 -6.06 4.68
N ALA A 85 -21.20 -6.22 4.29
CA ALA A 85 -20.15 -5.24 4.54
C ALA A 85 -20.38 -3.91 3.81
N GLY A 86 -20.79 -3.95 2.54
CA GLY A 86 -21.11 -2.75 1.76
C GLY A 86 -22.32 -1.98 2.32
N SER A 87 -23.37 -2.71 2.77
CA SER A 87 -24.52 -2.10 3.43
C SER A 87 -24.14 -1.42 4.74
N LEU A 88 -23.30 -2.07 5.54
CA LEU A 88 -22.79 -1.49 6.79
C LEU A 88 -21.99 -0.23 6.53
N MET A 89 -21.11 -0.23 5.53
CA MET A 89 -20.29 0.97 5.22
C MET A 89 -21.17 2.15 4.79
N ARG A 90 -22.23 1.94 4.02
CA ARG A 90 -23.18 3.02 3.71
C ARG A 90 -23.83 3.62 4.96
N LYS A 91 -24.19 2.80 5.96
CA LYS A 91 -24.74 3.28 7.25
C LYS A 91 -23.71 4.03 8.09
N LEU A 92 -22.43 3.66 7.96
CA LEU A 92 -21.31 4.29 8.66
C LEU A 92 -20.76 5.52 7.93
N ASP A 93 -21.30 5.87 6.75
CA ASP A 93 -20.88 7.05 6.00
C ASP A 93 -21.50 8.34 6.56
N ASN A 94 -21.14 8.64 7.81
CA ASN A 94 -21.46 9.85 8.54
C ASN A 94 -20.29 10.19 9.49
N PRO A 95 -20.22 11.40 10.07
CA PRO A 95 -19.06 11.81 10.88
C PRO A 95 -18.70 10.84 12.01
N LEU A 96 -19.69 10.33 12.74
CA LEU A 96 -19.46 9.40 13.85
C LEU A 96 -18.99 8.04 13.35
N GLY A 97 -19.66 7.48 12.35
CA GLY A 97 -19.29 6.19 11.75
C GLY A 97 -17.89 6.24 11.12
N ARG A 98 -17.56 7.28 10.37
CA ARG A 98 -16.21 7.51 9.84
C ARG A 98 -15.15 7.57 10.96
N ALA A 99 -15.43 8.22 12.09
CA ALA A 99 -14.52 8.25 13.24
C ALA A 99 -14.29 6.86 13.84
N ILE A 100 -15.35 6.05 13.95
CA ILE A 100 -15.28 4.66 14.44
C ILE A 100 -14.43 3.80 13.50
N VAL A 101 -14.74 3.81 12.19
CA VAL A 101 -13.99 3.04 11.19
C VAL A 101 -12.52 3.46 11.21
N ARG A 102 -12.23 4.76 11.16
CA ARG A 102 -10.86 5.29 11.22
C ARG A 102 -10.11 4.80 12.46
N ARG A 103 -10.75 4.76 13.64
CA ARG A 103 -10.14 4.25 14.87
C ARG A 103 -9.75 2.77 14.75
N ILE A 104 -10.64 1.95 14.17
CA ILE A 104 -10.38 0.52 13.95
C ILE A 104 -9.18 0.34 12.99
N LEU A 105 -9.19 1.05 11.86
CA LEU A 105 -8.14 0.92 10.85
C LEU A 105 -6.79 1.46 11.35
N LYS A 106 -6.79 2.52 12.17
CA LYS A 106 -5.57 3.00 12.87
C LYS A 106 -4.92 1.91 13.72
N ASN A 107 -5.70 1.16 14.48
CA ASN A 107 -5.16 0.07 15.29
C ASN A 107 -4.51 -1.01 14.43
N ARG A 108 -5.09 -1.31 13.26
CA ARG A 108 -4.53 -2.28 12.31
C ARG A 108 -3.25 -1.77 11.66
N ALA A 109 -3.19 -0.48 11.30
CA ALA A 109 -1.95 0.15 10.84
C ALA A 109 -0.84 0.04 11.89
N ARG A 110 -1.17 0.26 13.18
CA ARG A 110 -0.21 0.08 14.28
C ARG A 110 0.23 -1.37 14.42
N THR A 111 -0.65 -2.35 14.19
CA THR A 111 -0.28 -3.78 14.18
C THR A 111 0.74 -4.08 13.09
N GLN A 112 0.60 -3.50 11.88
CA GLN A 112 1.62 -3.62 10.82
C GLN A 112 2.98 -3.13 11.33
N LEU A 113 3.03 -1.95 11.92
CA LEU A 113 4.27 -1.39 12.47
C LEU A 113 4.86 -2.29 13.58
N ALA A 114 4.02 -2.79 14.49
CA ALA A 114 4.45 -3.67 15.58
C ALA A 114 5.00 -5.03 15.10
N SER A 115 4.65 -5.45 13.88
CA SER A 115 5.20 -6.65 13.22
C SER A 115 6.46 -6.39 12.39
N GLY A 116 7.04 -5.18 12.47
CA GLY A 116 8.24 -4.80 11.73
C GLY A 116 7.97 -4.21 10.33
N VAL A 117 6.71 -4.07 9.92
CA VAL A 117 6.34 -3.44 8.65
C VAL A 117 6.31 -1.92 8.84
N THR A 118 7.33 -1.22 8.34
CA THR A 118 7.50 0.22 8.50
C THR A 118 6.92 1.04 7.36
N THR A 119 6.64 0.40 6.22
CA THR A 119 5.98 1.03 5.06
C THR A 119 4.92 0.10 4.49
N VAL A 120 3.75 0.65 4.16
CA VAL A 120 2.68 -0.09 3.50
C VAL A 120 2.18 0.66 2.27
N ARG A 121 1.84 -0.09 1.21
CA ARG A 121 1.02 0.40 0.12
C ARG A 121 -0.40 -0.11 0.31
N GLY A 122 -1.35 0.81 0.51
CA GLY A 122 -2.77 0.51 0.61
C GLY A 122 -3.32 0.01 -0.72
N ALA A 123 -4.30 -0.87 -0.67
CA ALA A 123 -4.98 -1.43 -1.84
C ALA A 123 -6.44 -0.99 -1.96
N GLY A 124 -6.83 0.03 -1.18
CA GLY A 124 -8.17 0.58 -1.08
C GLY A 124 -8.82 0.27 0.27
N ASP A 125 -9.38 1.29 0.90
CA ASP A 125 -10.06 1.16 2.18
C ASP A 125 -11.41 1.91 2.18
N PRO A 126 -12.38 1.45 2.99
CA PRO A 126 -13.68 2.10 3.09
C PRO A 126 -13.56 3.56 3.51
N LEU A 127 -14.46 4.39 2.96
CA LEU A 127 -14.63 5.79 3.37
C LEU A 127 -13.34 6.63 3.27
N MET A 128 -12.35 6.19 2.47
CA MET A 128 -11.02 6.81 2.33
C MET A 128 -10.30 7.02 3.67
N CYS A 129 -10.50 6.10 4.61
CA CYS A 129 -9.92 6.24 5.94
C CYS A 129 -8.38 6.13 5.93
N ASP A 130 -7.80 5.44 4.96
CA ASP A 130 -6.35 5.30 4.75
C ASP A 130 -5.67 6.67 4.53
N LEU A 131 -6.26 7.57 3.71
CA LEU A 131 -5.77 8.94 3.51
C LEU A 131 -5.69 9.69 4.85
N ALA A 132 -6.79 9.65 5.62
CA ALA A 132 -6.85 10.34 6.90
C ALA A 132 -5.89 9.74 7.96
N ILE A 133 -5.63 8.43 7.91
CA ILE A 133 -4.67 7.76 8.79
C ILE A 133 -3.25 8.15 8.42
N ARG A 134 -2.91 8.13 7.13
CA ARG A 134 -1.64 8.61 6.59
C ARG A 134 -1.35 10.04 7.06
N ASP A 135 -2.31 10.94 6.92
CA ASP A 135 -2.17 12.35 7.29
C ASP A 135 -1.98 12.54 8.79
N ASP A 136 -2.64 11.71 9.62
CA ASP A 136 -2.41 11.72 11.07
C ASP A 136 -1.01 11.23 11.44
N ILE A 137 -0.51 10.21 10.75
CA ILE A 137 0.85 9.68 10.97
C ILE A 137 1.89 10.72 10.53
N ASN A 138 1.74 11.28 9.33
CA ASN A 138 2.65 12.29 8.79
C ASN A 138 2.70 13.56 9.66
N ALA A 139 1.60 13.92 10.28
CA ALA A 139 1.51 15.05 11.21
C ALA A 139 1.95 14.69 12.65
N GLY A 140 2.42 13.48 12.91
CA GLY A 140 2.83 13.03 14.24
C GLY A 140 1.68 12.86 15.26
N ARG A 141 0.43 12.89 14.82
CA ARG A 141 -0.75 12.71 15.69
C ARG A 141 -1.02 11.24 16.00
N TYR A 142 -0.39 10.33 15.28
CA TYR A 142 -0.53 8.90 15.49
C TYR A 142 0.77 8.17 15.09
N ILE A 143 1.10 7.08 15.80
CA ILE A 143 2.25 6.24 15.49
C ILE A 143 1.80 5.06 14.63
N GLY A 144 2.36 4.96 13.42
CA GLY A 144 2.07 3.91 12.46
C GLY A 144 3.15 3.84 11.38
N PRO A 145 3.02 2.91 10.40
CA PRO A 145 3.94 2.82 9.28
C PRO A 145 3.77 4.02 8.34
N ARG A 146 4.75 4.25 7.47
CA ARG A 146 4.54 5.11 6.29
C ARG A 146 3.47 4.47 5.41
N ILE A 147 2.51 5.25 4.94
CA ILE A 147 1.41 4.76 4.12
C ILE A 147 1.45 5.45 2.76
N VAL A 148 1.45 4.65 1.69
CA VAL A 148 1.12 5.06 0.31
C VAL A 148 -0.35 4.73 0.12
N ALA A 149 -1.21 5.73 0.08
CA ALA A 149 -2.66 5.57 0.22
C ALA A 149 -3.41 5.86 -1.09
N PRO A 150 -4.19 4.89 -1.61
CA PRO A 150 -5.06 5.10 -2.78
C PRO A 150 -6.39 5.79 -2.44
N GLY A 151 -6.80 5.81 -1.17
CA GLY A 151 -8.18 6.08 -0.80
C GLY A 151 -9.09 4.88 -1.06
N THR A 152 -10.18 5.08 -1.79
CA THR A 152 -10.98 3.97 -2.34
C THR A 152 -10.49 3.57 -3.72
N GLY A 153 -10.52 2.28 -4.05
CA GLY A 153 -10.28 1.82 -5.40
C GLY A 153 -11.42 2.16 -6.36
N ILE A 154 -11.24 1.86 -7.63
CA ILE A 154 -12.23 2.02 -8.70
C ILE A 154 -12.52 0.65 -9.31
N THR A 155 -13.79 0.32 -9.41
CA THR A 155 -14.31 -0.91 -10.01
C THR A 155 -15.47 -0.58 -10.95
N VAL A 156 -16.14 -1.60 -11.46
CA VAL A 156 -17.32 -1.49 -12.34
C VAL A 156 -18.53 -2.19 -11.71
N PRO A 157 -19.74 -2.05 -12.24
CA PRO A 157 -20.91 -2.80 -11.75
C PRO A 157 -20.62 -4.31 -11.71
N GLY A 158 -20.84 -4.93 -10.55
CA GLY A 158 -20.52 -6.35 -10.29
C GLY A 158 -19.04 -6.67 -10.19
N GLY A 159 -18.17 -5.67 -10.14
CA GLY A 159 -16.72 -5.86 -9.96
C GLY A 159 -16.31 -5.99 -8.50
N HIS A 160 -15.06 -6.43 -8.29
CA HIS A 160 -14.50 -6.70 -6.97
C HIS A 160 -14.52 -5.48 -6.05
N GLY A 161 -14.92 -5.70 -4.80
CA GLY A 161 -14.94 -4.69 -3.74
C GLY A 161 -15.99 -3.59 -3.89
N ALA A 162 -16.93 -3.73 -4.84
CA ALA A 162 -17.95 -2.74 -5.15
C ALA A 162 -18.74 -2.32 -3.91
N GLY A 163 -18.76 -1.02 -3.62
CA GLY A 163 -19.48 -0.43 -2.49
C GLY A 163 -18.89 -0.68 -1.10
N LEU A 164 -17.77 -1.40 -0.99
CA LEU A 164 -17.03 -1.57 0.26
C LEU A 164 -15.75 -0.74 0.26
N PHE A 165 -14.78 -1.13 -0.54
CA PHE A 165 -13.48 -0.45 -0.67
C PHE A 165 -13.18 0.03 -2.10
N ALA A 166 -14.17 -0.08 -3.00
CA ALA A 166 -14.10 0.43 -4.36
C ALA A 166 -15.38 1.17 -4.75
N ARG A 167 -15.21 2.26 -5.50
CA ARG A 167 -16.27 3.01 -6.15
C ARG A 167 -16.60 2.38 -7.49
N ILE A 168 -17.86 2.47 -7.90
CA ILE A 168 -18.33 1.90 -9.16
C ILE A 168 -18.24 2.99 -10.24
N ALA A 169 -17.44 2.74 -11.27
CA ALA A 169 -17.41 3.53 -12.49
C ALA A 169 -18.27 2.85 -13.57
N THR A 170 -19.19 3.60 -14.16
CA THR A 170 -20.14 3.07 -15.16
C THR A 170 -19.72 3.38 -16.59
N THR A 171 -18.83 4.36 -16.77
CA THR A 171 -18.32 4.79 -18.07
C THR A 171 -16.83 5.14 -17.99
N PRO A 172 -16.10 5.20 -19.12
CA PRO A 172 -14.73 5.70 -19.13
C PRO A 172 -14.58 7.13 -18.56
N GLN A 173 -15.55 8.01 -18.82
CA GLN A 173 -15.52 9.36 -18.26
C GLN A 173 -15.72 9.36 -16.74
N ASP A 174 -16.67 8.57 -16.23
CA ASP A 174 -16.91 8.42 -14.80
C ASP A 174 -15.64 7.90 -14.07
N ALA A 175 -14.91 6.94 -14.67
CA ALA A 175 -13.65 6.46 -14.14
C ALA A 175 -12.59 7.59 -14.05
N ALA A 176 -12.47 8.41 -15.08
CA ALA A 176 -11.56 9.56 -15.08
C ALA A 176 -11.96 10.60 -14.00
N ASP A 177 -13.25 10.91 -13.88
CA ASP A 177 -13.76 11.87 -12.90
C ASP A 177 -13.52 11.39 -11.45
N GLN A 178 -13.66 10.07 -11.21
CA GLN A 178 -13.34 9.47 -9.92
C GLN A 178 -11.85 9.53 -9.60
N VAL A 179 -10.97 9.37 -10.59
CA VAL A 179 -9.52 9.59 -10.42
C VAL A 179 -9.23 11.03 -10.04
N LEU A 180 -9.86 12.01 -10.70
CA LEU A 180 -9.66 13.44 -10.37
C LEU A 180 -10.09 13.76 -8.94
N ASP A 181 -11.23 13.23 -8.47
CA ASP A 181 -11.62 13.37 -7.06
C ASP A 181 -10.61 12.75 -6.09
N LEU A 182 -10.01 11.60 -6.43
CA LEU A 182 -8.96 10.98 -5.60
C LEU A 182 -7.67 11.83 -5.59
N VAL A 183 -7.29 12.41 -6.73
CA VAL A 183 -6.16 13.36 -6.83
C VAL A 183 -6.40 14.58 -5.93
N GLU A 184 -7.58 15.19 -6.02
CA GLU A 184 -7.95 16.36 -5.19
C GLU A 184 -7.93 16.04 -3.70
N ARG A 185 -8.23 14.81 -3.32
CA ARG A 185 -8.14 14.31 -1.93
C ARG A 185 -6.74 13.90 -1.51
N GLY A 186 -5.77 13.99 -2.42
CA GLY A 186 -4.38 13.70 -2.14
C GLY A 186 -4.04 12.21 -2.10
N ALA A 187 -4.65 11.38 -2.93
CA ALA A 187 -4.21 10.00 -3.12
C ALA A 187 -2.76 9.96 -3.62
N ASP A 188 -1.99 8.96 -3.19
CA ASP A 188 -0.60 8.75 -3.59
C ASP A 188 -0.49 7.79 -4.80
N VAL A 189 -1.52 7.00 -5.03
CA VAL A 189 -1.61 5.96 -6.07
C VAL A 189 -3.08 5.74 -6.42
N ILE A 190 -3.39 5.31 -7.63
CA ILE A 190 -4.75 4.91 -8.02
C ILE A 190 -4.85 3.39 -8.01
N LYS A 191 -5.93 2.85 -7.42
CA LYS A 191 -6.22 1.42 -7.40
C LYS A 191 -7.39 1.11 -8.33
N LEU A 192 -7.18 0.19 -9.28
CA LEU A 192 -8.22 -0.39 -10.12
C LEU A 192 -8.49 -1.86 -9.74
N PHE A 193 -9.73 -2.31 -9.99
CA PHE A 193 -10.11 -3.72 -9.90
C PHE A 193 -10.60 -4.17 -11.27
N ILE A 194 -9.75 -4.90 -11.99
CA ILE A 194 -9.98 -5.28 -13.40
C ILE A 194 -10.71 -6.61 -13.51
N THR A 195 -10.38 -7.57 -12.66
CA THR A 195 -11.10 -8.85 -12.58
C THR A 195 -11.99 -8.92 -11.33
N GLY A 196 -12.81 -9.96 -11.22
CA GLY A 196 -13.38 -10.39 -9.97
C GLY A 196 -12.30 -10.77 -8.97
N GLY A 197 -12.65 -11.00 -7.72
CA GLY A 197 -11.72 -11.38 -6.66
C GLY A 197 -12.33 -12.37 -5.68
N VAL A 198 -11.51 -13.03 -4.88
CA VAL A 198 -11.92 -14.09 -3.95
C VAL A 198 -12.93 -13.59 -2.90
N PHE A 199 -12.84 -12.33 -2.50
CA PHE A 199 -13.64 -11.77 -1.40
C PHE A 199 -15.15 -11.76 -1.68
N ASP A 200 -15.54 -11.51 -2.92
CA ASP A 200 -16.94 -11.37 -3.37
C ASP A 200 -17.34 -12.44 -4.40
N ALA A 201 -16.49 -13.46 -4.60
CA ALA A 201 -16.80 -14.58 -5.46
C ALA A 201 -17.93 -15.43 -4.86
N THR A 202 -18.92 -15.76 -5.68
CA THR A 202 -20.03 -16.65 -5.35
C THR A 202 -19.88 -18.02 -6.01
N GLU A 203 -19.04 -18.10 -7.05
CA GLU A 203 -18.81 -19.31 -7.84
C GLU A 203 -17.32 -19.55 -8.09
N ALA A 204 -16.96 -20.81 -8.37
CA ALA A 204 -15.60 -21.17 -8.75
C ALA A 204 -15.21 -20.51 -10.09
N GLY A 205 -13.99 -19.93 -10.14
CA GLY A 205 -13.49 -19.24 -11.33
C GLY A 205 -13.88 -17.76 -11.46
N GLU A 206 -14.80 -17.28 -10.65
CA GLU A 206 -15.22 -15.87 -10.65
C GLU A 206 -14.08 -14.87 -10.37
N PRO A 207 -13.09 -15.17 -9.52
CA PRO A 207 -11.96 -14.27 -9.32
C PRO A 207 -11.20 -13.87 -10.59
N GLY A 208 -11.11 -14.77 -11.59
CA GLY A 208 -10.45 -14.50 -12.87
C GLY A 208 -11.34 -13.83 -13.92
N VAL A 209 -12.62 -13.65 -13.68
CA VAL A 209 -13.55 -13.07 -14.67
C VAL A 209 -13.21 -11.61 -14.92
N LEU A 210 -12.96 -11.26 -16.19
CA LEU A 210 -12.76 -9.88 -16.61
C LEU A 210 -14.04 -9.07 -16.36
N ARG A 211 -13.95 -8.00 -15.58
CA ARG A 211 -15.05 -7.11 -15.22
C ARG A 211 -14.89 -5.72 -15.83
N MET A 212 -13.71 -5.12 -15.70
CA MET A 212 -13.44 -3.79 -16.21
C MET A 212 -12.95 -3.84 -17.66
N SER A 213 -13.62 -3.12 -18.55
CA SER A 213 -13.21 -3.01 -19.95
C SER A 213 -11.91 -2.21 -20.11
N LEU A 214 -11.20 -2.46 -21.21
CA LEU A 214 -9.99 -1.73 -21.57
C LEU A 214 -10.20 -0.21 -21.62
N ASP A 215 -11.32 0.26 -22.13
CA ASP A 215 -11.58 1.70 -22.29
C ASP A 215 -11.77 2.39 -20.93
N VAL A 216 -12.45 1.74 -19.99
CA VAL A 216 -12.62 2.25 -18.62
C VAL A 216 -11.27 2.30 -17.91
N ALA A 217 -10.51 1.20 -17.94
CA ALA A 217 -9.18 1.14 -17.34
C ALA A 217 -8.22 2.17 -17.94
N ARG A 218 -8.19 2.29 -19.28
CA ARG A 218 -7.33 3.24 -19.99
C ARG A 218 -7.67 4.69 -19.66
N SER A 219 -8.95 5.01 -19.51
CA SER A 219 -9.41 6.35 -19.13
C SER A 219 -8.91 6.72 -17.74
N ALA A 220 -9.02 5.80 -16.77
CA ALA A 220 -8.51 5.97 -15.42
C ALA A 220 -6.98 6.14 -15.40
N CYS A 221 -6.23 5.26 -16.10
CA CYS A 221 -4.77 5.35 -16.19
C CYS A 221 -4.31 6.70 -16.78
N LYS A 222 -4.92 7.12 -17.89
CA LYS A 222 -4.59 8.42 -18.51
C LYS A 222 -4.87 9.60 -17.58
N ALA A 223 -5.96 9.56 -16.81
CA ALA A 223 -6.27 10.60 -15.83
C ALA A 223 -5.23 10.63 -14.71
N ALA A 224 -4.87 9.47 -14.15
CA ALA A 224 -3.87 9.34 -13.09
C ALA A 224 -2.48 9.84 -13.54
N HIS A 225 -2.01 9.38 -14.70
CA HIS A 225 -0.69 9.74 -15.23
C HIS A 225 -0.55 11.23 -15.55
N ARG A 226 -1.62 11.92 -15.99
CA ARG A 226 -1.60 13.39 -16.18
C ARG A 226 -1.29 14.14 -14.88
N HIS A 227 -1.59 13.52 -13.73
CA HIS A 227 -1.33 14.08 -12.41
C HIS A 227 -0.12 13.44 -11.72
N GLY A 228 0.68 12.65 -12.46
CA GLY A 228 1.90 12.01 -11.95
C GLY A 228 1.65 10.88 -10.94
N LEU A 229 0.43 10.32 -10.87
CA LEU A 229 0.11 9.22 -9.99
C LEU A 229 0.25 7.87 -10.70
N PRO A 230 0.94 6.90 -10.09
CA PRO A 230 0.97 5.54 -10.59
C PRO A 230 -0.37 4.84 -10.38
N VAL A 231 -0.62 3.81 -11.19
CA VAL A 231 -1.82 2.98 -11.13
C VAL A 231 -1.46 1.55 -10.80
N MET A 232 -2.09 0.98 -9.78
CA MET A 232 -2.01 -0.42 -9.42
C MET A 232 -3.34 -1.12 -9.70
N ALA A 233 -3.30 -2.37 -10.16
CA ALA A 233 -4.51 -3.11 -10.50
C ALA A 233 -4.59 -4.49 -9.86
N HIS A 234 -5.74 -4.82 -9.27
CA HIS A 234 -6.12 -6.18 -8.92
C HIS A 234 -6.45 -6.95 -10.18
N VAL A 235 -5.76 -8.07 -10.40
CA VAL A 235 -5.92 -8.91 -11.58
C VAL A 235 -5.62 -10.37 -11.24
N GLU A 236 -6.55 -11.28 -11.56
CA GLU A 236 -6.41 -12.71 -11.28
C GLU A 236 -6.62 -13.60 -12.52
N SER A 237 -6.40 -13.06 -13.74
CA SER A 237 -6.42 -13.84 -14.98
C SER A 237 -5.46 -13.28 -16.04
N THR A 238 -5.03 -14.15 -16.95
CA THR A 238 -4.14 -13.80 -18.09
C THR A 238 -4.77 -12.72 -18.98
N GLU A 239 -6.09 -12.82 -19.26
CA GLU A 239 -6.82 -11.78 -20.00
C GLU A 239 -6.86 -10.46 -19.25
N GLY A 240 -7.12 -10.48 -17.94
CA GLY A 240 -7.08 -9.30 -17.10
C GLY A 240 -5.70 -8.63 -17.08
N VAL A 241 -4.61 -9.41 -17.02
CA VAL A 241 -3.24 -8.89 -17.12
C VAL A 241 -3.02 -8.18 -18.46
N ARG A 242 -3.49 -8.75 -19.57
CA ARG A 242 -3.41 -8.12 -20.89
C ARG A 242 -4.12 -6.77 -20.89
N VAL A 243 -5.38 -6.74 -20.44
CA VAL A 243 -6.18 -5.51 -20.37
C VAL A 243 -5.50 -4.45 -19.49
N ALA A 244 -4.98 -4.85 -18.31
CA ALA A 244 -4.29 -3.94 -17.41
C ALA A 244 -3.06 -3.28 -18.06
N LEU A 245 -2.20 -4.09 -18.68
CA LEU A 245 -0.98 -3.60 -19.33
C LEU A 245 -1.29 -2.73 -20.55
N GLU A 246 -2.28 -3.10 -21.37
CA GLU A 246 -2.72 -2.30 -22.53
C GLU A 246 -3.40 -0.98 -22.10
N ALA A 247 -4.00 -0.94 -20.92
CA ALA A 247 -4.56 0.28 -20.35
C ALA A 247 -3.49 1.24 -19.83
N GLY A 248 -2.28 0.74 -19.51
CA GLY A 248 -1.17 1.50 -18.95
C GLY A 248 -1.07 1.41 -17.44
N VAL A 249 -1.48 0.30 -16.82
CA VAL A 249 -1.29 0.05 -15.39
C VAL A 249 0.21 -0.11 -15.09
N ASP A 250 0.69 0.47 -14.00
CA ASP A 250 2.10 0.48 -13.63
C ASP A 250 2.49 -0.74 -12.76
N THR A 251 1.55 -1.29 -11.97
CA THR A 251 1.80 -2.50 -11.18
C THR A 251 0.59 -3.42 -11.16
N ILE A 252 0.84 -4.72 -11.26
CA ILE A 252 -0.16 -5.78 -11.20
C ILE A 252 -0.12 -6.43 -9.81
N GLU A 253 -1.28 -6.51 -9.16
CA GLU A 253 -1.47 -7.22 -7.90
C GLU A 253 -2.00 -8.63 -8.19
N HIS A 254 -1.52 -9.62 -7.43
CA HIS A 254 -1.78 -11.05 -7.57
C HIS A 254 -1.21 -11.63 -8.87
N GLY A 255 -1.73 -11.20 -10.03
CA GLY A 255 -1.27 -11.66 -11.33
C GLY A 255 -1.89 -12.99 -11.75
N ALA A 256 -1.37 -13.53 -12.86
CA ALA A 256 -1.76 -14.81 -13.45
C ALA A 256 -0.57 -15.40 -14.24
N PRO A 257 -0.66 -16.67 -14.69
CA PRO A 257 0.35 -17.22 -15.58
C PRO A 257 0.56 -16.34 -16.82
N LEU A 258 1.82 -16.09 -17.18
CA LEU A 258 2.22 -15.25 -18.30
C LEU A 258 2.67 -16.14 -19.46
N ASP A 259 2.22 -15.81 -20.66
CA ASP A 259 2.80 -16.25 -21.91
C ASP A 259 3.96 -15.33 -22.34
N ASP A 260 4.66 -15.69 -23.43
CA ASP A 260 5.79 -14.92 -23.95
C ASP A 260 5.38 -13.50 -24.40
N GLU A 261 4.16 -13.35 -24.94
CA GLU A 261 3.63 -12.07 -25.39
C GLU A 261 3.38 -11.13 -24.20
N LEU A 262 2.73 -11.63 -23.15
CA LEU A 262 2.52 -10.85 -21.93
C LEU A 262 3.83 -10.52 -21.23
N SER A 263 4.77 -11.45 -21.16
CA SER A 263 6.11 -11.21 -20.63
C SER A 263 6.84 -10.08 -21.39
N ALA A 264 6.69 -10.05 -22.71
CA ALA A 264 7.22 -8.98 -23.54
C ALA A 264 6.49 -7.65 -23.31
N LEU A 265 5.17 -7.69 -23.07
CA LEU A 265 4.35 -6.51 -22.78
C LEU A 265 4.73 -5.89 -21.43
N PHE A 266 4.92 -6.69 -20.38
CA PHE A 266 5.45 -6.24 -19.09
C PHE A 266 6.78 -5.49 -19.25
N LYS A 267 7.74 -6.10 -19.94
CA LYS A 267 9.05 -5.49 -20.17
C LYS A 267 8.96 -4.16 -20.93
N ARG A 268 8.07 -4.07 -21.93
CA ARG A 268 7.87 -2.83 -22.70
C ARG A 268 7.26 -1.72 -21.86
N ASN A 269 6.34 -2.04 -20.97
CA ASN A 269 5.65 -1.06 -20.15
C ASN A 269 6.45 -0.67 -18.90
N GLY A 270 7.43 -1.47 -18.50
CA GLY A 270 8.17 -1.26 -17.26
C GLY A 270 7.33 -1.53 -15.99
N ALA A 271 6.27 -2.34 -16.14
CA ALA A 271 5.33 -2.67 -15.05
C ALA A 271 5.87 -3.76 -14.12
#